data_4e0058175dfacee05121aaf7e70fae81
#
_entry.id   4e0058175dfacee05121aaf7e70fae81
#
_cell.length_a   1.000
_cell.length_b   1.000
_cell.length_c   1.000
_cell.angle_alpha   90.00
_cell.angle_beta   90.00
_cell.angle_gamma   90.00
#
_symmetry.space_group_name_H-M   'P 1'
#
loop_
_entity.id
_entity.type
_entity.pdbx_description
1 polymer ?
#
loop_
_entity_poly.entity_id
_entity_poly.type
_entity_poly.pdbx_seq_one_letter_code
_entity_poly.pdbx_strand_id
1 'polypeptide(L)'
;ARYNLGLSPLLNGTGFMVKFDIVKPQGWDTVTLTEDIEFSLKRIIQGKRLGWATDAIVYDEQPTGFKQSWSQRSRWTVGHMQCIKEYTKSLAVAAKENKTMMNFDGFLYIIGSIPMFVITIVLLLTNFLMYAGNAMTNAELIENIFKYLTPTFLLPIGTAVIAMLLDGRAIKPMIKGLICYPLFMGSWLLINFKCLFKRETTWEKINHLRNIKIADVSEEQIETVEVEKV
;
A
#
# COMPACT_ATOMS: atom_id res chain seq x y z
N ALA A 1 -12.96 1.43 8.51
CA ALA A 1 -13.38 2.78 8.13
C ALA A 1 -14.11 2.81 6.78
N ARG A 2 -13.48 2.43 5.63
CA ARG A 2 -14.09 2.50 4.27
C ARG A 2 -15.46 1.81 4.19
N TYR A 3 -15.55 0.59 4.69
CA TYR A 3 -16.81 -0.18 4.70
C TYR A 3 -17.96 0.56 5.40
N ASN A 4 -17.70 1.17 6.55
CA ASN A 4 -18.71 1.91 7.32
C ASN A 4 -19.16 3.22 6.63
N LEU A 5 -18.30 3.75 5.74
CA LEU A 5 -18.61 4.94 4.91
C LEU A 5 -19.36 4.59 3.60
N GLY A 6 -19.77 3.33 3.40
CA GLY A 6 -20.41 2.90 2.16
C GLY A 6 -19.44 2.66 0.99
N LEU A 7 -18.13 2.81 1.25
CA LEU A 7 -17.07 2.54 0.26
C LEU A 7 -16.71 1.05 0.27
N SER A 8 -15.99 0.60 -0.76
CA SER A 8 -15.48 -0.76 -0.82
C SER A 8 -14.07 -0.83 -0.22
N PRO A 9 -13.79 -1.70 0.76
CA PRO A 9 -12.42 -2.11 1.00
C PRO A 9 -11.89 -2.83 -0.24
N LEU A 10 -10.57 -2.93 -0.34
CA LEU A 10 -9.88 -3.68 -1.38
C LEU A 10 -9.28 -4.94 -0.75
N LEU A 11 -9.18 -6.01 -1.50
CA LEU A 11 -8.42 -7.18 -1.09
C LEU A 11 -6.94 -6.82 -1.01
N ASN A 12 -6.20 -7.49 -0.14
CA ASN A 12 -4.80 -7.20 0.15
C ASN A 12 -3.98 -8.50 0.24
N GLY A 13 -4.01 -9.28 -0.83
CA GLY A 13 -3.23 -10.50 -1.01
C GLY A 13 -3.73 -11.71 -0.25
N THR A 14 -3.97 -11.59 1.06
CA THR A 14 -4.31 -12.70 1.94
C THR A 14 -5.57 -12.41 2.77
N GLY A 15 -6.10 -13.45 3.45
CA GLY A 15 -7.19 -13.30 4.42
C GLY A 15 -8.52 -12.88 3.83
N PHE A 16 -8.90 -13.38 2.66
CA PHE A 16 -10.21 -13.10 2.09
C PHE A 16 -10.98 -14.37 1.76
N MET A 17 -12.30 -14.25 1.73
CA MET A 17 -13.22 -15.26 1.25
C MET A 17 -14.09 -14.70 0.14
N VAL A 18 -14.39 -15.53 -0.85
CA VAL A 18 -15.27 -15.18 -1.98
C VAL A 18 -16.38 -16.23 -2.09
N LYS A 19 -17.62 -15.78 -2.30
CA LYS A 19 -18.70 -16.69 -2.61
C LYS A 19 -18.40 -17.41 -3.92
N PHE A 20 -18.56 -18.71 -3.94
CA PHE A 20 -18.25 -19.56 -5.09
C PHE A 20 -19.00 -19.11 -6.36
N ASP A 21 -20.25 -18.69 -6.22
CA ASP A 21 -21.07 -18.21 -7.35
C ASP A 21 -20.53 -16.94 -8.03
N ILE A 22 -19.65 -16.21 -7.36
CA ILE A 22 -18.97 -15.03 -7.95
C ILE A 22 -17.83 -15.48 -8.87
N VAL A 23 -17.16 -16.56 -8.52
CA VAL A 23 -15.96 -17.06 -9.24
C VAL A 23 -16.36 -18.12 -10.27
N LYS A 24 -17.38 -18.94 -9.98
CA LYS A 24 -17.82 -20.06 -10.84
C LYS A 24 -18.04 -19.70 -12.32
N PRO A 25 -18.70 -18.57 -12.68
CA PRO A 25 -19.00 -18.28 -14.08
C PRO A 25 -17.76 -17.95 -14.93
N GLN A 26 -16.74 -17.34 -14.36
CA GLN A 26 -15.60 -16.76 -15.08
C GLN A 26 -14.25 -17.29 -14.60
N GLY A 27 -14.24 -18.09 -13.53
CA GLY A 27 -13.01 -18.50 -12.86
C GLY A 27 -12.33 -17.33 -12.15
N TRP A 28 -11.05 -17.50 -11.85
CA TRP A 28 -10.18 -16.44 -11.35
C TRP A 28 -9.56 -15.73 -12.55
N ASP A 29 -10.25 -14.72 -13.06
CA ASP A 29 -10.02 -14.08 -14.36
C ASP A 29 -9.06 -12.88 -14.30
N THR A 30 -8.19 -12.82 -13.30
CA THR A 30 -7.19 -11.76 -13.15
C THR A 30 -5.95 -12.02 -13.99
N VAL A 31 -5.36 -10.94 -14.53
CA VAL A 31 -4.19 -11.00 -15.43
C VAL A 31 -3.01 -10.14 -14.99
N THR A 32 -3.23 -9.28 -13.98
CA THR A 32 -2.17 -8.40 -13.46
C THR A 32 -1.37 -9.06 -12.33
N LEU A 33 -0.21 -8.49 -12.01
CA LEU A 33 0.64 -8.97 -10.91
C LEU A 33 0.07 -8.67 -9.51
N THR A 34 -1.02 -7.93 -9.43
CA THR A 34 -1.78 -7.63 -8.20
C THR A 34 -3.22 -8.07 -8.39
N GLU A 35 -3.41 -9.39 -8.43
CA GLU A 35 -4.67 -10.06 -8.69
C GLU A 35 -5.77 -9.67 -7.69
N ASP A 36 -5.39 -9.38 -6.46
CA ASP A 36 -6.24 -8.93 -5.36
C ASP A 36 -6.84 -7.54 -5.63
N ILE A 37 -6.00 -6.59 -6.00
CA ILE A 37 -6.43 -5.24 -6.40
C ILE A 37 -7.30 -5.34 -7.65
N GLU A 38 -6.84 -6.06 -8.67
CA GLU A 38 -7.60 -6.26 -9.91
C GLU A 38 -8.98 -6.82 -9.67
N PHE A 39 -9.09 -7.91 -8.89
CA PHE A 39 -10.37 -8.50 -8.53
C PHE A 39 -11.28 -7.49 -7.84
N SER A 40 -10.73 -6.70 -6.91
CA SER A 40 -11.48 -5.67 -6.20
C SER A 40 -12.03 -4.60 -7.14
N LEU A 41 -11.19 -4.11 -8.07
CA LEU A 41 -11.59 -3.09 -9.05
C LEU A 41 -12.69 -3.62 -9.99
N LYS A 42 -12.59 -4.86 -10.47
CA LYS A 42 -13.63 -5.50 -11.27
C LYS A 42 -14.98 -5.54 -10.54
N ARG A 43 -14.96 -5.85 -9.23
CA ARG A 43 -16.21 -5.86 -8.42
C ARG A 43 -16.76 -4.45 -8.23
N ILE A 44 -15.92 -3.46 -7.96
CA ILE A 44 -16.32 -2.05 -7.84
C ILE A 44 -16.95 -1.55 -9.15
N ILE A 45 -16.36 -1.83 -10.31
CA ILE A 45 -16.91 -1.48 -11.63
C ILE A 45 -18.31 -2.08 -11.80
N GLN A 46 -18.52 -3.30 -11.34
CA GLN A 46 -19.83 -3.99 -11.38
C GLN A 46 -20.84 -3.49 -10.33
N GLY A 47 -20.49 -2.45 -9.56
CA GLY A 47 -21.33 -1.94 -8.47
C GLY A 47 -21.40 -2.87 -7.26
N LYS A 48 -20.52 -3.88 -7.16
CA LYS A 48 -20.46 -4.82 -6.05
C LYS A 48 -19.46 -4.34 -5.01
N ARG A 49 -19.89 -4.30 -3.76
CA ARG A 49 -19.07 -3.89 -2.62
C ARG A 49 -18.45 -5.10 -1.92
N LEU A 50 -17.17 -5.03 -1.61
CA LEU A 50 -16.52 -6.02 -0.77
C LEU A 50 -16.90 -5.76 0.69
N GLY A 51 -16.99 -6.84 1.48
CA GLY A 51 -17.22 -6.79 2.91
C GLY A 51 -15.94 -6.60 3.70
N TRP A 52 -16.08 -6.28 4.97
CA TRP A 52 -15.00 -6.27 5.95
C TRP A 52 -15.45 -7.05 7.17
N ALA A 53 -14.73 -8.10 7.54
CA ALA A 53 -14.97 -8.89 8.73
C ALA A 53 -13.99 -8.44 9.81
N THR A 54 -14.46 -7.69 10.80
CA THR A 54 -13.63 -7.07 11.83
C THR A 54 -12.98 -8.11 12.74
N ASP A 55 -13.69 -9.21 13.00
CA ASP A 55 -13.27 -10.23 13.95
C ASP A 55 -12.45 -11.36 13.29
N ALA A 56 -12.28 -11.30 11.96
CA ALA A 56 -11.46 -12.26 11.22
C ALA A 56 -10.01 -11.79 11.16
N ILE A 57 -9.19 -12.29 12.06
CA ILE A 57 -7.77 -11.94 12.16
C ILE A 57 -6.95 -12.94 11.35
N VAL A 58 -6.07 -12.44 10.50
CA VAL A 58 -5.14 -13.23 9.68
C VAL A 58 -3.71 -12.81 9.98
N TYR A 59 -2.84 -13.78 10.17
CA TYR A 59 -1.40 -13.58 10.38
C TYR A 59 -0.66 -13.98 9.12
N ASP A 60 0.17 -13.08 8.61
CA ASP A 60 0.95 -13.28 7.38
C ASP A 60 2.42 -12.97 7.61
N GLU A 61 3.30 -13.85 7.15
CA GLU A 61 4.75 -13.67 7.30
C GLU A 61 5.26 -12.66 6.27
N GLN A 62 5.77 -11.54 6.76
CA GLN A 62 6.32 -10.48 5.93
C GLN A 62 7.83 -10.69 5.68
N PRO A 63 8.37 -10.19 4.54
CA PRO A 63 9.80 -10.24 4.26
C PRO A 63 10.63 -9.57 5.35
N THR A 64 11.59 -10.29 5.93
CA THR A 64 12.50 -9.75 6.94
C THR A 64 13.70 -9.01 6.34
N GLY A 65 14.04 -9.29 5.07
CA GLY A 65 15.17 -8.68 4.37
C GLY A 65 14.77 -7.53 3.45
N PHE A 66 15.54 -6.43 3.45
CA PHE A 66 15.26 -5.26 2.62
C PHE A 66 15.23 -5.60 1.11
N LYS A 67 16.15 -6.46 0.62
CA LYS A 67 16.21 -6.89 -0.79
C LYS A 67 14.92 -7.63 -1.19
N GLN A 68 14.45 -8.54 -0.36
CA GLN A 68 13.23 -9.31 -0.61
C GLN A 68 11.99 -8.39 -0.58
N SER A 69 11.92 -7.48 0.40
CA SER A 69 10.89 -6.45 0.47
C SER A 69 10.92 -5.50 -0.74
N TRP A 70 12.11 -5.14 -1.24
CA TRP A 70 12.25 -4.35 -2.47
C TRP A 70 11.68 -5.07 -3.69
N SER A 71 12.02 -6.34 -3.88
CA SER A 71 11.49 -7.16 -4.99
C SER A 71 9.97 -7.27 -4.92
N GLN A 72 9.42 -7.56 -3.74
CA GLN A 72 7.97 -7.62 -3.52
C GLN A 72 7.27 -6.29 -3.87
N ARG A 73 7.79 -5.17 -3.37
CA ARG A 73 7.22 -3.83 -3.64
C ARG A 73 7.37 -3.42 -5.10
N SER A 74 8.47 -3.81 -5.76
CA SER A 74 8.63 -3.60 -7.21
C SER A 74 7.53 -4.33 -7.99
N ARG A 75 7.21 -5.57 -7.62
CA ARG A 75 6.10 -6.34 -8.20
C ARG A 75 4.74 -5.65 -7.97
N TRP A 76 4.49 -5.18 -6.75
CA TRP A 76 3.26 -4.44 -6.45
C TRP A 76 3.14 -3.15 -7.27
N THR A 77 4.24 -2.40 -7.43
CA THR A 77 4.26 -1.20 -8.27
C THR A 77 3.91 -1.53 -9.73
N VAL A 78 4.52 -2.58 -10.30
CA VAL A 78 4.23 -2.99 -11.69
C VAL A 78 2.78 -3.45 -11.82
N GLY A 79 2.28 -4.26 -10.88
CA GLY A 79 0.88 -4.71 -10.87
C GLY A 79 -0.10 -3.54 -10.77
N HIS A 80 0.18 -2.57 -9.91
CA HIS A 80 -0.63 -1.36 -9.80
C HIS A 80 -0.62 -0.54 -11.11
N MET A 81 0.54 -0.39 -11.77
CA MET A 81 0.62 0.25 -13.08
C MET A 81 -0.17 -0.50 -14.17
N GLN A 82 -0.18 -1.84 -14.12
CA GLN A 82 -1.02 -2.65 -15.00
C GLN A 82 -2.51 -2.38 -14.74
N CYS A 83 -2.93 -2.36 -13.47
CA CYS A 83 -4.30 -2.02 -13.09
C CYS A 83 -4.70 -0.60 -13.52
N ILE A 84 -3.80 0.39 -13.39
CA ILE A 84 -4.04 1.77 -13.89
C ILE A 84 -4.34 1.72 -15.39
N LYS A 85 -3.49 1.07 -16.16
CA LYS A 85 -3.64 1.00 -17.63
C LYS A 85 -4.93 0.32 -18.04
N GLU A 86 -5.30 -0.76 -17.37
CA GLU A 86 -6.43 -1.62 -17.76
C GLU A 86 -7.78 -1.06 -17.27
N TYR A 87 -7.83 -0.55 -16.03
CA TYR A 87 -9.12 -0.28 -15.36
C TYR A 87 -9.47 1.19 -15.17
N THR A 88 -8.55 2.15 -15.39
CA THR A 88 -8.83 3.58 -15.17
C THR A 88 -10.03 4.06 -15.97
N LYS A 89 -10.10 3.72 -17.26
CA LYS A 89 -11.21 4.13 -18.14
C LYS A 89 -12.55 3.53 -17.67
N SER A 90 -12.57 2.25 -17.37
CA SER A 90 -13.78 1.55 -16.91
C SER A 90 -14.27 2.07 -15.56
N LEU A 91 -13.34 2.39 -14.64
CA LEU A 91 -13.67 3.00 -13.35
C LEU A 91 -14.22 4.43 -13.51
N ALA A 92 -13.63 5.23 -14.41
CA ALA A 92 -14.12 6.58 -14.70
C ALA A 92 -15.53 6.54 -15.29
N VAL A 93 -15.81 5.62 -16.21
CA VAL A 93 -17.15 5.40 -16.77
C VAL A 93 -18.11 4.97 -15.67
N ALA A 94 -17.76 3.95 -14.88
CA ALA A 94 -18.61 3.47 -13.78
C ALA A 94 -18.89 4.57 -12.73
N ALA A 95 -17.90 5.41 -12.42
CA ALA A 95 -18.08 6.56 -11.52
C ALA A 95 -19.06 7.58 -12.06
N LYS A 96 -19.02 7.85 -13.39
CA LYS A 96 -19.91 8.79 -14.06
C LYS A 96 -21.34 8.26 -14.21
N GLU A 97 -21.48 6.98 -14.56
CA GLU A 97 -22.77 6.35 -14.84
C GLU A 97 -23.52 5.97 -13.57
N ASN A 98 -22.85 5.27 -12.65
CA ASN A 98 -23.47 4.81 -11.41
C ASN A 98 -23.62 5.93 -10.37
N LYS A 99 -22.81 6.99 -10.46
CA LYS A 99 -22.81 8.15 -9.55
C LYS A 99 -22.71 7.76 -8.07
N THR A 100 -22.03 6.64 -7.76
CA THR A 100 -21.83 6.19 -6.39
C THR A 100 -20.49 6.65 -5.86
N MET A 101 -20.45 7.01 -4.57
CA MET A 101 -19.17 7.35 -3.90
C MET A 101 -18.16 6.19 -3.97
N MET A 102 -18.64 4.96 -3.97
CA MET A 102 -17.79 3.77 -4.09
C MET A 102 -17.02 3.71 -5.42
N ASN A 103 -17.70 3.97 -6.54
CA ASN A 103 -17.06 3.97 -7.86
C ASN A 103 -16.08 5.14 -8.00
N PHE A 104 -16.44 6.33 -7.49
CA PHE A 104 -15.57 7.50 -7.48
C PHE A 104 -14.33 7.26 -6.60
N ASP A 105 -14.49 6.70 -5.41
CA ASP A 105 -13.39 6.33 -4.52
C ASP A 105 -12.47 5.26 -5.13
N GLY A 106 -13.02 4.26 -5.82
CA GLY A 106 -12.24 3.27 -6.58
C GLY A 106 -11.41 3.90 -7.71
N PHE A 107 -11.99 4.86 -8.41
CA PHE A 107 -11.28 5.64 -9.41
C PHE A 107 -10.14 6.48 -8.80
N LEU A 108 -10.43 7.21 -7.72
CA LEU A 108 -9.40 7.99 -7.00
C LEU A 108 -8.30 7.10 -6.42
N TYR A 109 -8.64 5.92 -5.93
CA TYR A 109 -7.65 4.98 -5.41
C TYR A 109 -6.63 4.59 -6.47
N ILE A 110 -7.09 4.22 -7.66
CA ILE A 110 -6.17 3.71 -8.69
C ILE A 110 -5.28 4.80 -9.26
N ILE A 111 -5.79 6.03 -9.43
CA ILE A 111 -5.01 7.13 -9.99
C ILE A 111 -4.23 7.93 -8.93
N GLY A 112 -4.57 7.80 -7.65
CA GLY A 112 -4.08 8.69 -6.59
C GLY A 112 -2.57 8.68 -6.39
N SER A 113 -1.90 7.60 -6.75
CA SER A 113 -0.43 7.50 -6.71
C SER A 113 0.26 8.35 -7.78
N ILE A 114 -0.39 8.58 -8.93
CA ILE A 114 0.19 9.30 -10.07
C ILE A 114 0.44 10.78 -9.74
N PRO A 115 -0.57 11.57 -9.30
CA PRO A 115 -0.37 12.98 -8.95
C PRO A 115 0.72 13.18 -7.91
N MET A 116 0.74 12.36 -6.87
CA MET A 116 1.75 12.46 -5.80
C MET A 116 3.16 12.22 -6.33
N PHE A 117 3.34 11.20 -7.18
CA PHE A 117 4.62 10.92 -7.81
C PHE A 117 5.05 12.07 -8.73
N VAL A 118 4.14 12.57 -9.59
CA VAL A 118 4.43 13.70 -10.52
C VAL A 118 4.79 14.96 -9.74
N ILE A 119 4.03 15.32 -8.72
CA ILE A 119 4.31 16.48 -7.86
C ILE A 119 5.71 16.37 -7.24
N THR A 120 6.06 15.20 -6.70
CA THR A 120 7.38 14.96 -6.11
C THR A 120 8.50 15.18 -7.13
N ILE A 121 8.37 14.63 -8.35
CA ILE A 121 9.36 14.80 -9.41
C ILE A 121 9.47 16.27 -9.84
N VAL A 122 8.33 16.95 -10.03
CA VAL A 122 8.31 18.37 -10.40
C VAL A 122 9.01 19.21 -9.33
N LEU A 123 8.71 19.00 -8.06
CA LEU A 123 9.38 19.72 -6.97
C LEU A 123 10.90 19.47 -6.94
N LEU A 124 11.35 18.24 -7.10
CA LEU A 124 12.78 17.91 -7.16
C LEU A 124 13.46 18.60 -8.36
N LEU A 125 12.85 18.53 -9.54
CA LEU A 125 13.40 19.16 -10.76
C LEU A 125 13.43 20.68 -10.65
N THR A 126 12.37 21.30 -10.11
CA THR A 126 12.32 22.76 -9.92
C THR A 126 13.43 23.23 -8.99
N ASN A 127 13.60 22.58 -7.83
CA ASN A 127 14.68 22.93 -6.90
C ASN A 127 16.06 22.73 -7.54
N PHE A 128 16.25 21.63 -8.29
CA PHE A 128 17.51 21.40 -9.01
C PHE A 128 17.81 22.49 -10.06
N LEU A 129 16.81 22.85 -10.89
CA LEU A 129 16.97 23.85 -11.93
C LEU A 129 17.22 25.26 -11.36
N MET A 130 16.51 25.63 -10.28
CA MET A 130 16.73 26.90 -9.60
C MET A 130 18.14 26.99 -9.00
N TYR A 131 18.62 25.92 -8.40
CA TYR A 131 19.98 25.86 -7.88
C TYR A 131 21.04 25.90 -8.98
N ALA A 132 20.88 25.09 -10.05
CA ALA A 132 21.81 25.04 -11.18
C ALA A 132 21.84 26.36 -11.98
N GLY A 133 20.72 27.08 -12.03
CA GLY A 133 20.62 28.40 -12.68
C GLY A 133 21.06 29.56 -11.79
N ASN A 134 21.66 29.32 -10.62
CA ASN A 134 22.05 30.34 -9.62
C ASN A 134 20.87 31.24 -9.17
N ALA A 135 19.63 30.76 -9.34
CA ALA A 135 18.44 31.44 -8.86
C ALA A 135 18.09 31.08 -7.40
N MET A 136 18.92 30.25 -6.77
CA MET A 136 18.77 29.81 -5.39
C MET A 136 20.14 29.70 -4.74
N THR A 137 20.29 30.24 -3.54
CA THR A 137 21.51 30.13 -2.71
C THR A 137 21.60 28.77 -2.04
N ASN A 138 22.79 28.39 -1.56
CA ASN A 138 22.97 27.18 -0.76
C ASN A 138 22.07 27.15 0.49
N ALA A 139 21.86 28.32 1.14
CA ALA A 139 21.00 28.42 2.32
C ALA A 139 19.54 28.12 1.99
N GLU A 140 19.02 28.70 0.91
CA GLU A 140 17.66 28.46 0.44
C GLU A 140 17.45 27.01 -0.02
N LEU A 141 18.46 26.40 -0.67
CA LEU A 141 18.40 24.97 -1.02
C LEU A 141 18.29 24.09 0.23
N ILE A 142 19.12 24.37 1.25
CA ILE A 142 19.09 23.63 2.52
C ILE A 142 17.73 23.82 3.20
N GLU A 143 17.21 25.04 3.27
CA GLU A 143 15.91 25.34 3.84
C GLU A 143 14.80 24.57 3.12
N ASN A 144 14.78 24.58 1.80
CA ASN A 144 13.81 23.83 1.01
C ASN A 144 13.90 22.32 1.23
N ILE A 145 15.13 21.78 1.29
CA ILE A 145 15.33 20.36 1.60
C ILE A 145 14.70 20.04 2.95
N PHE A 146 14.96 20.81 4.00
CA PHE A 146 14.37 20.58 5.32
C PHE A 146 12.85 20.75 5.30
N LYS A 147 12.32 21.76 4.62
CA LYS A 147 10.88 22.02 4.49
C LYS A 147 10.11 20.84 3.86
N TYR A 148 10.71 20.15 2.88
CA TYR A 148 10.06 19.01 2.23
C TYR A 148 10.39 17.66 2.89
N LEU A 149 11.61 17.48 3.40
CA LEU A 149 11.99 16.23 4.07
C LEU A 149 11.31 16.07 5.43
N THR A 150 11.19 17.16 6.22
CA THR A 150 10.63 17.08 7.57
C THR A 150 9.24 16.46 7.59
N PRO A 151 8.24 16.95 6.82
CA PRO A 151 6.94 16.28 6.77
C PRO A 151 7.03 14.85 6.20
N THR A 152 7.88 14.63 5.19
CA THR A 152 8.06 13.29 4.58
C THR A 152 8.57 12.27 5.59
N PHE A 153 9.38 12.69 6.55
CA PHE A 153 9.89 11.81 7.61
C PHE A 153 8.92 11.73 8.81
N LEU A 154 8.37 12.86 9.26
CA LEU A 154 7.55 12.90 10.46
C LEU A 154 6.14 12.32 10.27
N LEU A 155 5.49 12.55 9.12
CA LEU A 155 4.15 12.05 8.86
C LEU A 155 4.07 10.50 8.89
N PRO A 156 4.96 9.74 8.23
CA PRO A 156 4.93 8.29 8.34
C PRO A 156 5.16 7.79 9.76
N ILE A 157 6.07 8.40 10.52
CA ILE A 157 6.29 8.04 11.93
C ILE A 157 5.03 8.33 12.74
N GLY A 158 4.47 9.52 12.60
CA GLY A 158 3.26 9.93 13.32
C GLY A 158 2.08 9.01 13.03
N THR A 159 1.84 8.68 11.76
CA THR A 159 0.76 7.76 11.37
C THR A 159 0.98 6.35 11.90
N ALA A 160 2.23 5.84 11.88
CA ALA A 160 2.57 4.54 12.45
C ALA A 160 2.34 4.51 13.97
N VAL A 161 2.78 5.54 14.68
CA VAL A 161 2.57 5.67 16.15
C VAL A 161 1.07 5.72 16.47
N ILE A 162 0.29 6.54 15.75
CA ILE A 162 -1.16 6.61 15.95
C ILE A 162 -1.82 5.25 15.70
N ALA A 163 -1.45 4.57 14.63
CA ALA A 163 -1.98 3.25 14.32
C ALA A 163 -1.66 2.23 15.43
N MET A 164 -0.43 2.23 15.95
CA MET A 164 -0.02 1.36 17.05
C MET A 164 -0.80 1.65 18.35
N LEU A 165 -1.00 2.94 18.67
CA LEU A 165 -1.79 3.34 19.84
C LEU A 165 -3.25 2.91 19.73
N LEU A 166 -3.85 3.07 18.55
CA LEU A 166 -5.24 2.64 18.29
C LEU A 166 -5.40 1.12 18.33
N ASP A 167 -4.33 0.37 18.00
CA ASP A 167 -4.29 -1.10 18.03
C ASP A 167 -3.84 -1.66 19.39
N GLY A 168 -3.60 -0.79 20.39
CA GLY A 168 -3.15 -1.19 21.73
C GLY A 168 -1.72 -1.74 21.78
N ARG A 169 -0.89 -1.48 20.76
CA ARG A 169 0.45 -2.05 20.66
C ARG A 169 1.49 -1.22 21.40
N ALA A 170 2.42 -1.91 22.07
CA ALA A 170 3.55 -1.26 22.72
C ALA A 170 4.53 -0.65 21.72
N ILE A 171 4.85 0.64 21.89
CA ILE A 171 5.78 1.37 20.99
C ILE A 171 7.23 0.97 21.23
N LYS A 172 7.61 0.72 22.48
CA LYS A 172 9.01 0.48 22.89
C LYS A 172 9.74 -0.60 22.06
N PRO A 173 9.18 -1.80 21.81
CA PRO A 173 9.84 -2.80 20.98
C PRO A 173 9.97 -2.41 19.51
N MET A 174 9.17 -1.46 19.03
CA MET A 174 9.10 -1.03 17.63
C MET A 174 9.93 0.22 17.31
N ILE A 175 10.63 0.81 18.30
CA ILE A 175 11.39 2.08 18.12
C ILE A 175 12.38 2.00 16.97
N LYS A 176 13.14 0.91 16.84
CA LYS A 176 14.08 0.73 15.71
C LYS A 176 13.37 0.74 14.37
N GLY A 177 12.22 0.07 14.28
CA GLY A 177 11.38 0.06 13.08
C GLY A 177 10.84 1.46 12.75
N LEU A 178 10.37 2.20 13.75
CA LEU A 178 9.87 3.57 13.59
C LEU A 178 10.94 4.52 13.07
N ILE A 179 12.17 4.43 13.57
CA ILE A 179 13.31 5.25 13.09
C ILE A 179 13.65 4.92 11.63
N CYS A 180 13.62 3.65 11.25
CA CYS A 180 13.91 3.20 9.87
C CYS A 180 12.72 3.37 8.91
N TYR A 181 11.50 3.57 9.42
CA TYR A 181 10.28 3.60 8.63
C TYR A 181 10.27 4.68 7.53
N PRO A 182 10.72 5.91 7.78
CA PRO A 182 10.80 6.93 6.73
C PRO A 182 11.74 6.56 5.59
N LEU A 183 12.88 5.94 5.88
CA LEU A 183 13.81 5.45 4.86
C LEU A 183 13.18 4.34 4.02
N PHE A 184 12.45 3.44 4.69
CA PHE A 184 11.68 2.40 4.03
C PHE A 184 10.61 3.02 3.12
N MET A 185 9.84 3.99 3.60
CA MET A 185 8.84 4.70 2.80
C MET A 185 9.47 5.49 1.65
N GLY A 186 10.58 6.20 1.90
CA GLY A 186 11.32 6.94 0.87
C GLY A 186 11.84 6.04 -0.26
N SER A 187 12.13 4.77 0.03
CA SER A 187 12.55 3.81 -1.00
C SER A 187 11.47 3.50 -2.05
N TRP A 188 10.18 3.77 -1.76
CA TRP A 188 9.10 3.66 -2.75
C TRP A 188 9.27 4.61 -3.94
N LEU A 189 9.84 5.82 -3.72
CA LEU A 189 10.13 6.74 -4.80
C LEU A 189 11.10 6.14 -5.81
N LEU A 190 12.16 5.51 -5.30
CA LEU A 190 13.18 4.85 -6.14
C LEU A 190 12.60 3.62 -6.86
N ILE A 191 11.77 2.85 -6.18
CA ILE A 191 11.08 1.70 -6.78
C ILE A 191 10.15 2.16 -7.91
N ASN A 192 9.31 3.17 -7.66
CA ASN A 192 8.39 3.71 -8.67
C ASN A 192 9.16 4.23 -9.88
N PHE A 193 10.25 4.99 -9.66
CA PHE A 193 11.09 5.49 -10.73
C PHE A 193 11.72 4.35 -11.55
N LYS A 194 12.32 3.35 -10.88
CA LYS A 194 12.89 2.16 -11.54
C LYS A 194 11.84 1.42 -12.40
N CYS A 195 10.63 1.24 -11.87
CA CYS A 195 9.56 0.49 -12.54
C CYS A 195 8.98 1.19 -13.77
N LEU A 196 9.21 2.51 -13.94
CA LEU A 196 8.87 3.21 -15.19
C LEU A 196 9.69 2.70 -16.38
N PHE A 197 10.96 2.34 -16.15
CA PHE A 197 11.91 1.94 -17.20
C PHE A 197 12.10 0.42 -17.28
N LYS A 198 12.13 -0.25 -16.13
CA LYS A 198 12.33 -1.69 -16.04
C LYS A 198 11.17 -2.36 -15.30
N ARG A 199 10.31 -3.02 -16.03
CA ARG A 199 9.18 -3.76 -15.48
C ARG A 199 9.64 -5.16 -15.13
N GLU A 200 9.65 -5.50 -13.85
CA GLU A 200 9.85 -6.86 -13.38
C GLU A 200 8.52 -7.61 -13.51
N THR A 201 8.52 -8.68 -14.31
CA THR A 201 7.30 -9.46 -14.59
C THR A 201 7.34 -10.84 -13.94
N THR A 202 8.48 -11.21 -13.32
CA THR A 202 8.67 -12.52 -12.69
C THR A 202 8.25 -12.51 -11.24
N TRP A 203 7.47 -13.52 -10.86
CA TRP A 203 7.12 -13.78 -9.47
C TRP A 203 8.30 -14.51 -8.80
N GLU A 204 8.91 -13.88 -7.79
CA GLU A 204 9.90 -14.53 -6.94
C GLU A 204 9.21 -15.03 -5.67
N LYS A 205 9.41 -16.31 -5.37
CA LYS A 205 8.90 -16.91 -4.13
C LYS A 205 9.55 -16.25 -2.91
N ILE A 206 8.73 -15.84 -1.96
CA ILE A 206 9.19 -15.40 -0.65
C ILE A 206 9.62 -16.65 0.12
N ASN A 207 10.87 -16.67 0.59
CA ASN A 207 11.33 -17.73 1.47
C ASN A 207 10.76 -17.49 2.87
N HIS A 208 9.85 -18.35 3.30
CA HIS A 208 9.38 -18.38 4.67
C HIS A 208 10.49 -18.97 5.55
N LEU A 209 10.90 -18.21 6.57
CA LEU A 209 11.99 -18.60 7.48
C LEU A 209 11.49 -19.30 8.73
N ARG A 210 10.19 -19.15 9.03
CA ARG A 210 9.58 -19.73 10.22
C ARG A 210 8.62 -20.85 9.81
N ASN A 211 8.86 -22.06 10.31
CA ASN A 211 7.93 -23.17 10.20
C ASN A 211 7.03 -23.22 11.44
N ILE A 212 6.18 -22.18 11.59
CA ILE A 212 5.27 -22.04 12.72
C ILE A 212 3.98 -22.78 12.39
N LYS A 213 3.54 -23.71 13.25
CA LYS A 213 2.24 -24.36 13.13
C LYS A 213 1.15 -23.41 13.66
N ILE A 214 -0.08 -23.57 13.16
CA ILE A 214 -1.24 -22.77 13.61
C ILE A 214 -1.44 -22.89 15.13
N ALA A 215 -1.17 -24.07 15.70
CA ALA A 215 -1.24 -24.31 17.14
C ALA A 215 -0.24 -23.43 17.92
N ASP A 216 0.99 -23.30 17.42
CA ASP A 216 2.05 -22.52 18.08
C ASP A 216 1.73 -21.01 18.08
N VAL A 217 1.03 -20.52 17.06
CA VAL A 217 0.61 -19.11 16.98
C VAL A 217 -0.52 -18.81 17.97
N SER A 218 -1.45 -19.72 18.16
CA SER A 218 -2.57 -19.54 19.09
C SER A 218 -2.14 -19.59 20.56
N GLU A 219 -1.13 -20.41 20.92
CA GLU A 219 -0.60 -20.49 22.28
C GLU A 219 0.21 -19.24 22.67
N GLU A 220 1.10 -18.76 21.80
CA GLU A 220 1.92 -17.57 22.06
C GLU A 220 1.07 -16.29 22.22
N GLN A 221 -0.12 -16.26 21.63
CA GLN A 221 -1.04 -15.13 21.76
C GLN A 221 -1.92 -15.20 23.01
N ILE A 222 -2.27 -16.37 23.48
CA ILE A 222 -2.99 -16.55 24.73
C ILE A 222 -2.09 -16.08 25.89
N GLU A 223 -0.80 -16.41 25.88
CA GLU A 223 0.15 -15.94 26.90
C GLU A 223 0.36 -14.42 26.86
N THR A 224 0.45 -13.79 25.68
CA THR A 224 0.61 -12.32 25.61
C THR A 224 -0.63 -11.56 26.04
N VAL A 225 -1.82 -12.09 25.80
CA VAL A 225 -3.09 -11.48 26.25
C VAL A 225 -3.31 -11.66 27.78
N GLU A 226 -2.83 -12.76 28.37
CA GLU A 226 -2.91 -12.98 29.82
C GLU A 226 -1.90 -12.12 30.60
N VAL A 227 -0.70 -11.90 30.06
CA VAL A 227 0.33 -11.02 30.66
C VAL A 227 -0.07 -9.54 30.60
N GLU A 228 -0.86 -9.10 29.63
CA GLU A 228 -1.37 -7.73 29.53
C GLU A 228 -2.58 -7.45 30.47
N LYS A 229 -3.14 -8.48 31.10
CA LYS A 229 -4.27 -8.35 32.05
C LYS A 229 -3.88 -8.40 33.54
N VAL A 230 -2.60 -8.52 33.85
CA VAL A 230 -2.01 -8.46 35.18
C VAL A 230 -1.18 -7.18 35.31
#